data_aef27eb7498431b231e011bb27f5165d
#
_entry.id   aef27eb7498431b231e011bb27f5165d
#
_cell.length_a   1.000
_cell.length_b   1.000
_cell.length_c   1.000
_cell.angle_alpha   90.00
_cell.angle_beta   90.00
_cell.angle_gamma   90.00
#
_symmetry.space_group_name_H-M   'P 1'
#
loop_
_entity.id
_entity.type
_entity.pdbx_description
1 polymer ?
#
loop_
_entity_poly.entity_id
_entity_poly.type
_entity_poly.pdbx_seq_one_letter_code
_entity_poly.pdbx_strand_id
1 'polypeptide(L)'
;MKFLKEKLLLSEKGYSDLKKAIVACTLTNIALLLPAGVTTLLFWQLLNPFYGKDISWGNMWGLLIVGIIASLLVFLAARNDYRKTYLASYKEASNTRLRIAEHLRKLPMSFFNSRDLSDITTNMMADCASMESMLSSTIPPLIANVISVTLTCVCLAFFDWRMALALFATMPITFLIIWAGRNLQIRMFDRQVGIKLEASSQIQEYLEGIKIIKSCGLSGERFSTLNRALLAMKKVAIQAELVSGVLVQSAALILQASLGIAIFVGTVLITGGQIELLPLLVLLMFSTQLYGPILAILSQLTSLFHLGTVTKRMRMLLTTPAMEGNEQDVHTYDIELKNVTFAYAKEDVIKDVSLKIPSGSITALVGPSGSGK
;
A
#
# COMPACT_ATOMS: atom_id res chain seq x y z
N MET A 1 -12.28 5.79 10.84
CA MET A 1 -12.35 6.45 9.52
C MET A 1 -11.67 7.83 9.48
N LYS A 2 -11.92 8.79 10.39
CA LYS A 2 -11.14 10.07 10.45
C LYS A 2 -9.63 9.85 10.63
N PHE A 3 -9.23 8.88 11.44
CA PHE A 3 -7.84 8.46 11.62
C PHE A 3 -7.13 8.04 10.30
N LEU A 4 -7.85 7.38 9.37
CA LEU A 4 -7.30 7.04 8.05
C LEU A 4 -7.07 8.28 7.19
N LYS A 5 -7.95 9.29 7.25
CA LYS A 5 -7.77 10.55 6.52
C LYS A 5 -6.47 11.27 6.93
N GLU A 6 -6.23 11.39 8.24
CA GLU A 6 -5.03 12.05 8.77
C GLU A 6 -3.76 11.24 8.51
N LYS A 7 -3.83 9.90 8.66
CA LYS A 7 -2.70 9.02 8.38
C LYS A 7 -2.32 9.00 6.89
N LEU A 8 -3.29 9.03 5.99
CA LEU A 8 -3.09 8.94 4.55
C LEU A 8 -2.93 10.31 3.87
N LEU A 9 -2.98 11.41 4.62
CA LEU A 9 -2.86 12.77 4.08
C LEU A 9 -3.87 13.09 2.96
N LEU A 10 -5.07 12.46 3.02
CA LEU A 10 -6.08 12.54 1.97
C LEU A 10 -6.77 13.91 1.94
N SER A 11 -7.11 14.35 0.72
CA SER A 11 -8.04 15.44 0.50
C SER A 11 -9.47 15.08 1.00
N GLU A 12 -10.35 16.06 1.21
CA GLU A 12 -11.76 15.80 1.55
C GLU A 12 -12.46 14.95 0.48
N LYS A 13 -12.14 15.21 -0.78
CA LYS A 13 -12.65 14.45 -1.93
C LYS A 13 -12.09 13.04 -1.95
N GLY A 14 -10.78 12.88 -1.78
CA GLY A 14 -10.12 11.56 -1.72
C GLY A 14 -10.67 10.69 -0.59
N TYR A 15 -10.99 11.29 0.56
CA TYR A 15 -11.63 10.56 1.65
C TYR A 15 -13.07 10.11 1.33
N SER A 16 -13.86 10.96 0.66
CA SER A 16 -15.21 10.59 0.18
C SER A 16 -15.15 9.46 -0.84
N ASP A 17 -14.21 9.54 -1.77
CA ASP A 17 -14.05 8.56 -2.83
C ASP A 17 -13.52 7.22 -2.28
N LEU A 18 -12.64 7.23 -1.27
CA LEU A 18 -12.22 6.02 -0.54
C LEU A 18 -13.41 5.29 0.10
N LYS A 19 -14.36 6.02 0.70
CA LYS A 19 -15.58 5.40 1.24
C LYS A 19 -16.41 4.71 0.16
N LYS A 20 -16.59 5.38 -0.99
CA LYS A 20 -17.33 4.80 -2.13
C LYS A 20 -16.62 3.57 -2.69
N ALA A 21 -15.28 3.58 -2.72
CA ALA A 21 -14.46 2.45 -3.12
C ALA A 21 -14.66 1.25 -2.18
N ILE A 22 -14.61 1.47 -0.85
CA ILE A 22 -14.84 0.41 0.15
C ILE A 22 -16.23 -0.21 -0.03
N VAL A 23 -17.27 0.61 -0.19
CA VAL A 23 -18.64 0.11 -0.40
C VAL A 23 -18.73 -0.68 -1.72
N ALA A 24 -18.15 -0.18 -2.81
CA ALA A 24 -18.17 -0.87 -4.09
C ALA A 24 -17.45 -2.22 -4.03
N CYS A 25 -16.27 -2.26 -3.41
CA CYS A 25 -15.49 -3.49 -3.21
C CYS A 25 -16.24 -4.51 -2.33
N THR A 26 -16.89 -4.04 -1.26
CA THR A 26 -17.75 -4.90 -0.40
C THR A 26 -18.92 -5.49 -1.18
N LEU A 27 -19.60 -4.67 -1.99
CA LEU A 27 -20.67 -5.16 -2.84
C LEU A 27 -20.21 -6.20 -3.86
N THR A 28 -19.01 -6.00 -4.44
CA THR A 28 -18.41 -6.99 -5.35
C THR A 28 -18.12 -8.30 -4.64
N ASN A 29 -17.55 -8.25 -3.43
CA ASN A 29 -17.28 -9.45 -2.64
C ASN A 29 -18.57 -10.21 -2.26
N ILE A 30 -19.64 -9.50 -1.93
CA ILE A 30 -20.96 -10.11 -1.66
C ILE A 30 -21.53 -10.71 -2.96
N ALA A 31 -21.42 -10.00 -4.08
CA ALA A 31 -21.90 -10.51 -5.37
C ALA A 31 -21.19 -11.81 -5.79
N LEU A 32 -19.89 -11.97 -5.46
CA LEU A 32 -19.12 -13.19 -5.73
C LEU A 32 -19.65 -14.43 -4.98
N LEU A 33 -20.45 -14.26 -3.93
CA LEU A 33 -21.10 -15.38 -3.24
C LEU A 33 -22.30 -15.94 -4.05
N LEU A 34 -22.88 -15.18 -4.98
CA LEU A 34 -24.01 -15.60 -5.80
C LEU A 34 -23.67 -16.79 -6.72
N PRO A 35 -22.62 -16.75 -7.56
CA PRO A 35 -22.21 -17.91 -8.35
C PRO A 35 -21.84 -19.12 -7.48
N ALA A 36 -21.21 -18.90 -6.32
CA ALA A 36 -20.90 -19.99 -5.38
C ALA A 36 -22.18 -20.66 -4.84
N GLY A 37 -23.21 -19.87 -4.54
CA GLY A 37 -24.52 -20.40 -4.15
C GLY A 37 -25.19 -21.22 -5.26
N VAL A 38 -25.13 -20.72 -6.51
CA VAL A 38 -25.68 -21.44 -7.67
C VAL A 38 -24.93 -22.77 -7.92
N THR A 39 -23.59 -22.78 -7.85
CA THR A 39 -22.81 -24.01 -8.00
C THR A 39 -23.12 -25.02 -6.90
N THR A 40 -23.36 -24.57 -5.68
CA THR A 40 -23.79 -25.41 -4.55
C THR A 40 -25.16 -26.04 -4.81
N LEU A 41 -26.13 -25.28 -5.33
CA LEU A 41 -27.46 -25.78 -5.67
C LEU A 41 -27.42 -26.75 -6.86
N LEU A 42 -26.56 -26.51 -7.85
CA LEU A 42 -26.32 -27.47 -8.94
C LEU A 42 -25.74 -28.78 -8.43
N PHE A 43 -24.75 -28.69 -7.53
CA PHE A 43 -24.15 -29.86 -6.91
C PHE A 43 -25.16 -30.66 -6.08
N TRP A 44 -26.04 -29.97 -5.35
CA TRP A 44 -27.14 -30.59 -4.65
C TRP A 44 -28.05 -31.38 -5.60
N GLN A 45 -28.46 -30.81 -6.72
CA GLN A 45 -29.30 -31.50 -7.71
C GLN A 45 -28.63 -32.75 -8.30
N LEU A 46 -27.29 -32.70 -8.51
CA LEU A 46 -26.53 -33.85 -9.01
C LEU A 46 -26.41 -34.99 -7.98
N LEU A 47 -26.57 -34.70 -6.69
CA LEU A 47 -26.54 -35.72 -5.63
C LEU A 47 -27.95 -36.36 -5.37
N ASN A 48 -29.02 -35.81 -5.93
CA ASN A 48 -30.37 -36.34 -5.76
C ASN A 48 -30.53 -37.83 -6.10
N PRO A 49 -29.89 -38.40 -7.16
CA PRO A 49 -29.99 -39.83 -7.45
C PRO A 49 -29.44 -40.73 -6.36
N PHE A 50 -28.45 -40.30 -5.59
CA PHE A 50 -27.93 -41.05 -4.44
C PHE A 50 -28.93 -41.16 -3.28
N TYR A 51 -29.93 -40.26 -3.27
CA TYR A 51 -31.04 -40.26 -2.30
C TYR A 51 -32.33 -40.80 -2.91
N GLY A 52 -32.29 -41.48 -4.06
CA GLY A 52 -33.45 -42.09 -4.71
C GLY A 52 -34.41 -41.07 -5.33
N LYS A 53 -33.98 -39.88 -5.62
CA LYS A 53 -34.76 -38.84 -6.29
C LYS A 53 -34.26 -38.63 -7.72
N ASP A 54 -35.15 -38.50 -8.69
CA ASP A 54 -34.80 -38.27 -10.09
C ASP A 54 -34.23 -36.86 -10.31
N ILE A 55 -33.31 -36.73 -11.28
CA ILE A 55 -32.77 -35.45 -11.69
C ILE A 55 -33.84 -34.67 -12.47
N SER A 56 -34.23 -33.52 -11.97
CA SER A 56 -35.14 -32.63 -12.72
C SER A 56 -34.38 -31.73 -13.67
N TRP A 57 -34.31 -32.13 -14.93
CA TRP A 57 -33.61 -31.37 -16.00
C TRP A 57 -34.12 -29.93 -16.13
N GLY A 58 -35.42 -29.67 -15.91
CA GLY A 58 -35.99 -28.33 -15.93
C GLY A 58 -35.37 -27.40 -14.87
N ASN A 59 -35.14 -27.90 -13.64
CA ASN A 59 -34.51 -27.15 -12.58
C ASN A 59 -33.03 -26.90 -12.87
N MET A 60 -32.32 -27.83 -13.53
CA MET A 60 -30.92 -27.65 -13.92
C MET A 60 -30.78 -26.53 -14.93
N TRP A 61 -31.63 -26.47 -15.97
CA TRP A 61 -31.63 -25.36 -16.92
C TRP A 61 -31.99 -24.04 -16.26
N GLY A 62 -32.94 -24.03 -15.32
CA GLY A 62 -33.28 -22.86 -14.51
C GLY A 62 -32.08 -22.35 -13.70
N LEU A 63 -31.34 -23.24 -13.02
CA LEU A 63 -30.14 -22.87 -12.25
C LEU A 63 -29.00 -22.36 -13.15
N LEU A 64 -28.85 -22.89 -14.37
CA LEU A 64 -27.89 -22.41 -15.34
C LEU A 64 -28.19 -20.96 -15.74
N ILE A 65 -29.45 -20.64 -16.05
CA ILE A 65 -29.89 -19.27 -16.37
C ILE A 65 -29.61 -18.34 -15.17
N VAL A 66 -29.96 -18.75 -13.97
CA VAL A 66 -29.68 -17.98 -12.73
C VAL A 66 -28.16 -17.77 -12.57
N GLY A 67 -27.32 -18.77 -12.87
CA GLY A 67 -25.87 -18.67 -12.85
C GLY A 67 -25.31 -17.64 -13.84
N ILE A 68 -25.87 -17.59 -15.05
CA ILE A 68 -25.51 -16.57 -16.07
C ILE A 68 -25.88 -15.17 -15.57
N ILE A 69 -27.09 -15.01 -15.02
CA ILE A 69 -27.54 -13.72 -14.46
C ILE A 69 -26.65 -13.31 -13.27
N ALA A 70 -26.34 -14.24 -12.37
CA ALA A 70 -25.45 -13.97 -11.25
C ALA A 70 -24.05 -13.54 -11.72
N SER A 71 -23.50 -14.20 -12.74
CA SER A 71 -22.20 -13.83 -13.33
C SER A 71 -22.23 -12.44 -13.98
N LEU A 72 -23.34 -12.08 -14.63
CA LEU A 72 -23.53 -10.75 -15.20
C LEU A 72 -23.58 -9.68 -14.08
N LEU A 73 -24.27 -9.95 -12.97
CA LEU A 73 -24.34 -9.07 -11.82
C LEU A 73 -22.95 -8.88 -11.20
N VAL A 74 -22.16 -9.95 -11.05
CA VAL A 74 -20.77 -9.87 -10.59
C VAL A 74 -19.94 -8.99 -11.54
N PHE A 75 -20.06 -9.18 -12.84
CA PHE A 75 -19.34 -8.35 -13.83
C PHE A 75 -19.68 -6.85 -13.68
N LEU A 76 -20.96 -6.52 -13.52
CA LEU A 76 -21.39 -5.13 -13.34
C LEU A 76 -20.90 -4.55 -12.00
N ALA A 77 -20.93 -5.32 -10.93
CA ALA A 77 -20.40 -4.93 -9.63
C ALA A 77 -18.88 -4.70 -9.72
N ALA A 78 -18.14 -5.63 -10.30
CA ALA A 78 -16.68 -5.53 -10.46
C ALA A 78 -16.26 -4.35 -11.35
N ARG A 79 -17.00 -4.07 -12.43
CA ARG A 79 -16.79 -2.88 -13.27
C ARG A 79 -16.97 -1.58 -12.46
N ASN A 80 -18.01 -1.52 -11.63
CA ASN A 80 -18.28 -0.34 -10.79
C ASN A 80 -17.22 -0.18 -9.71
N ASP A 81 -16.78 -1.28 -9.09
CA ASP A 81 -15.70 -1.32 -8.11
C ASP A 81 -14.39 -0.82 -8.73
N TYR A 82 -13.99 -1.39 -9.88
CA TYR A 82 -12.79 -0.96 -10.60
C TYR A 82 -12.79 0.56 -10.87
N ARG A 83 -13.90 1.10 -11.36
CA ARG A 83 -14.03 2.53 -11.62
C ARG A 83 -13.92 3.38 -10.35
N LYS A 84 -14.57 2.99 -9.25
CA LYS A 84 -14.55 3.76 -8.01
C LYS A 84 -13.25 3.63 -7.25
N THR A 85 -12.57 2.51 -7.37
CA THR A 85 -11.33 2.24 -6.64
C THR A 85 -10.12 2.79 -7.38
N TYR A 86 -9.89 2.39 -8.63
CA TYR A 86 -8.67 2.76 -9.36
C TYR A 86 -8.71 4.20 -9.89
N LEU A 87 -9.80 4.64 -10.53
CA LEU A 87 -9.87 6.01 -11.05
C LEU A 87 -9.80 7.08 -9.95
N ALA A 88 -10.41 6.80 -8.79
CA ALA A 88 -10.34 7.71 -7.66
C ALA A 88 -8.92 7.79 -7.08
N SER A 89 -8.23 6.63 -6.94
CA SER A 89 -6.87 6.56 -6.43
C SER A 89 -5.86 7.27 -7.34
N TYR A 90 -5.97 7.10 -8.65
CA TYR A 90 -5.11 7.81 -9.62
C TYR A 90 -5.29 9.33 -9.55
N LYS A 91 -6.54 9.81 -9.43
CA LYS A 91 -6.83 11.24 -9.27
C LYS A 91 -6.24 11.80 -7.97
N GLU A 92 -6.39 11.09 -6.86
CA GLU A 92 -5.86 11.52 -5.57
C GLU A 92 -4.32 11.51 -5.57
N ALA A 93 -3.69 10.48 -6.18
CA ALA A 93 -2.24 10.43 -6.34
C ALA A 93 -1.71 11.58 -7.21
N SER A 94 -2.39 11.91 -8.31
CA SER A 94 -2.06 13.06 -9.14
C SER A 94 -2.17 14.38 -8.36
N ASN A 95 -3.26 14.57 -7.63
CA ASN A 95 -3.45 15.75 -6.79
C ASN A 95 -2.37 15.85 -5.69
N THR A 96 -1.97 14.72 -5.12
CA THR A 96 -0.91 14.68 -4.09
C THR A 96 0.44 15.08 -4.68
N ARG A 97 0.78 14.58 -5.89
CA ARG A 97 2.01 15.00 -6.61
C ARG A 97 2.00 16.51 -6.89
N LEU A 98 0.88 17.07 -7.35
CA LEU A 98 0.73 18.51 -7.58
C LEU A 98 0.90 19.31 -6.29
N ARG A 99 0.28 18.88 -5.18
CA ARG A 99 0.44 19.53 -3.86
C ARG A 99 1.89 19.52 -3.39
N ILE A 100 2.61 18.41 -3.59
CA ILE A 100 4.04 18.33 -3.26
C ILE A 100 4.83 19.29 -4.13
N ALA A 101 4.60 19.34 -5.43
CA ALA A 101 5.28 20.24 -6.36
C ALA A 101 5.04 21.72 -6.02
N GLU A 102 3.79 22.08 -5.72
CA GLU A 102 3.42 23.44 -5.28
C GLU A 102 4.08 23.80 -3.94
N HIS A 103 4.16 22.85 -3.01
CA HIS A 103 4.82 23.05 -1.73
C HIS A 103 6.34 23.23 -1.90
N LEU A 104 6.98 22.38 -2.71
CA LEU A 104 8.42 22.51 -3.03
C LEU A 104 8.77 23.88 -3.60
N ARG A 105 7.92 24.45 -4.46
CA ARG A 105 8.13 25.79 -5.02
C ARG A 105 8.17 26.89 -3.95
N LYS A 106 7.54 26.66 -2.80
CA LYS A 106 7.48 27.62 -1.68
C LYS A 106 8.55 27.40 -0.62
N LEU A 107 9.35 26.35 -0.74
CA LEU A 107 10.41 26.04 0.23
C LEU A 107 11.66 26.94 0.03
N PRO A 108 12.38 27.25 1.12
CA PRO A 108 13.61 28.02 1.04
C PRO A 108 14.73 27.25 0.34
N MET A 109 15.67 27.96 -0.31
CA MET A 109 16.83 27.34 -0.99
C MET A 109 17.69 26.48 -0.05
N SER A 110 17.75 26.80 1.24
CA SER A 110 18.47 26.03 2.26
C SER A 110 17.95 24.60 2.38
N PHE A 111 16.66 24.37 2.12
CA PHE A 111 16.07 23.03 2.09
C PHE A 111 16.70 22.16 1.00
N PHE A 112 16.89 22.71 -0.20
CA PHE A 112 17.46 21.99 -1.33
C PHE A 112 18.97 21.73 -1.16
N ASN A 113 19.68 22.60 -0.45
CA ASN A 113 21.10 22.41 -0.13
C ASN A 113 21.31 21.33 0.96
N SER A 114 20.32 21.09 1.79
CA SER A 114 20.41 20.14 2.92
C SER A 114 19.87 18.73 2.60
N ARG A 115 19.28 18.54 1.42
CA ARG A 115 18.67 17.26 1.02
C ARG A 115 19.13 16.82 -0.36
N ASP A 116 19.30 15.51 -0.52
CA ASP A 116 19.60 14.91 -1.81
C ASP A 116 18.41 14.99 -2.76
N LEU A 117 18.69 15.33 -4.01
CA LEU A 117 17.71 15.35 -5.10
C LEU A 117 17.03 13.99 -5.28
N SER A 118 17.77 12.89 -5.03
CA SER A 118 17.25 11.52 -5.11
C SER A 118 16.16 11.25 -4.05
N ASP A 119 16.26 11.84 -2.84
CA ASP A 119 15.24 11.72 -1.79
C ASP A 119 13.95 12.44 -2.20
N ILE A 120 14.04 13.66 -2.74
CA ILE A 120 12.90 14.44 -3.23
C ILE A 120 12.21 13.70 -4.38
N THR A 121 12.99 13.20 -5.34
CA THR A 121 12.50 12.43 -6.49
C THR A 121 11.80 11.16 -6.03
N THR A 122 12.38 10.43 -5.06
CA THR A 122 11.77 9.22 -4.49
C THR A 122 10.45 9.53 -3.80
N ASN A 123 10.34 10.64 -3.05
CA ASN A 123 9.08 11.08 -2.45
C ASN A 123 8.00 11.35 -3.51
N MET A 124 8.34 12.05 -4.59
CA MET A 124 7.38 12.40 -5.65
C MET A 124 6.95 11.19 -6.48
N MET A 125 7.86 10.27 -6.76
CA MET A 125 7.60 9.15 -7.67
C MET A 125 7.21 7.87 -6.90
N ALA A 126 8.11 7.35 -6.08
CA ALA A 126 7.92 6.04 -5.45
C ALA A 126 6.95 6.09 -4.25
N ASP A 127 7.05 7.10 -3.39
CA ASP A 127 6.18 7.21 -2.22
C ASP A 127 4.74 7.53 -2.65
N CYS A 128 4.55 8.41 -3.64
CA CYS A 128 3.22 8.67 -4.21
C CYS A 128 2.64 7.44 -4.92
N ALA A 129 3.46 6.67 -5.65
CA ALA A 129 3.00 5.41 -6.27
C ALA A 129 2.63 4.36 -5.22
N SER A 130 3.37 4.29 -4.11
CA SER A 130 3.03 3.42 -2.98
C SER A 130 1.70 3.82 -2.33
N MET A 131 1.44 5.11 -2.14
CA MET A 131 0.16 5.62 -1.66
C MET A 131 -0.99 5.30 -2.62
N GLU A 132 -0.77 5.46 -3.93
CA GLU A 132 -1.72 5.10 -4.98
C GLU A 132 -2.10 3.62 -4.91
N SER A 133 -1.09 2.73 -4.83
CA SER A 133 -1.31 1.28 -4.67
C SER A 133 -2.06 0.96 -3.37
N MET A 134 -1.77 1.64 -2.27
CA MET A 134 -2.48 1.42 -1.00
C MET A 134 -3.94 1.86 -1.06
N LEU A 135 -4.24 2.95 -1.77
CA LEU A 135 -5.61 3.44 -1.93
C LEU A 135 -6.42 2.62 -2.93
N SER A 136 -5.78 1.96 -3.89
CA SER A 136 -6.44 1.14 -4.91
C SER A 136 -6.52 -0.35 -4.52
N SER A 137 -5.39 -0.96 -4.18
CA SER A 137 -5.28 -2.43 -4.07
C SER A 137 -5.14 -2.95 -2.63
N THR A 138 -4.95 -2.07 -1.63
CA THR A 138 -4.72 -2.52 -0.25
C THR A 138 -5.88 -2.19 0.67
N ILE A 139 -6.22 -0.92 0.88
CA ILE A 139 -7.16 -0.49 1.91
C ILE A 139 -8.62 -0.85 1.58
N PRO A 140 -9.17 -0.54 0.39
CA PRO A 140 -10.55 -0.89 0.08
C PRO A 140 -10.79 -2.40 0.07
N PRO A 141 -9.94 -3.23 -0.61
CA PRO A 141 -10.13 -4.67 -0.58
C PRO A 141 -9.93 -5.28 0.82
N LEU A 142 -8.99 -4.75 1.64
CA LEU A 142 -8.81 -5.23 3.01
C LEU A 142 -10.09 -5.11 3.84
N ILE A 143 -10.68 -3.91 3.84
CA ILE A 143 -11.91 -3.65 4.61
C ILE A 143 -13.07 -4.49 4.04
N ALA A 144 -13.18 -4.56 2.72
CA ALA A 144 -14.20 -5.35 2.04
C ALA A 144 -14.07 -6.86 2.36
N ASN A 145 -12.84 -7.40 2.34
CA ASN A 145 -12.57 -8.80 2.68
C ASN A 145 -12.90 -9.09 4.15
N VAL A 146 -12.54 -8.20 5.08
CA VAL A 146 -12.90 -8.36 6.49
C VAL A 146 -14.43 -8.41 6.67
N ILE A 147 -15.15 -7.50 6.02
CA ILE A 147 -16.61 -7.47 6.09
C ILE A 147 -17.21 -8.75 5.48
N SER A 148 -16.76 -9.16 4.29
CA SER A 148 -17.32 -10.34 3.60
C SER A 148 -16.99 -11.63 4.33
N VAL A 149 -15.76 -11.81 4.83
CA VAL A 149 -15.38 -12.97 5.64
C VAL A 149 -16.23 -13.03 6.93
N THR A 150 -16.36 -11.91 7.64
CA THR A 150 -17.20 -11.85 8.85
C THR A 150 -18.67 -12.22 8.56
N LEU A 151 -19.22 -11.66 7.48
CA LEU A 151 -20.59 -11.97 7.06
C LEU A 151 -20.75 -13.45 6.74
N THR A 152 -19.83 -14.03 5.97
CA THR A 152 -19.86 -15.46 5.62
C THR A 152 -19.66 -16.35 6.84
N CYS A 153 -18.78 -15.96 7.79
CA CYS A 153 -18.63 -16.66 9.08
C CYS A 153 -19.94 -16.72 9.86
N VAL A 154 -20.63 -15.57 9.96
CA VAL A 154 -21.91 -15.48 10.64
C VAL A 154 -22.97 -16.36 9.94
N CYS A 155 -23.05 -16.31 8.61
CA CYS A 155 -23.97 -17.16 7.84
C CYS A 155 -23.68 -18.66 8.06
N LEU A 156 -22.40 -19.07 8.03
CA LEU A 156 -22.03 -20.48 8.27
C LEU A 156 -22.33 -20.92 9.71
N ALA A 157 -22.17 -20.04 10.70
CA ALA A 157 -22.48 -20.34 12.09
C ALA A 157 -24.00 -20.57 12.33
N PHE A 158 -24.87 -19.97 11.52
CA PHE A 158 -26.30 -20.25 11.54
C PHE A 158 -26.64 -21.64 10.98
N PHE A 159 -25.83 -22.17 10.04
CA PHE A 159 -26.01 -23.53 9.54
C PHE A 159 -25.57 -24.59 10.55
N ASP A 160 -24.29 -24.51 10.99
CA ASP A 160 -23.76 -25.35 12.06
C ASP A 160 -22.60 -24.65 12.75
N TRP A 161 -22.80 -24.23 13.98
CA TRP A 161 -21.79 -23.50 14.76
C TRP A 161 -20.54 -24.34 15.08
N ARG A 162 -20.64 -25.67 15.14
CA ARG A 162 -19.53 -26.59 15.43
C ARG A 162 -18.58 -26.65 14.24
N MET A 163 -19.12 -26.77 13.05
CA MET A 163 -18.36 -26.74 11.80
C MET A 163 -17.74 -25.37 11.55
N ALA A 164 -18.49 -24.30 11.82
CA ALA A 164 -17.94 -22.93 11.72
C ALA A 164 -16.76 -22.74 12.68
N LEU A 165 -16.86 -23.19 13.94
CA LEU A 165 -15.76 -23.16 14.90
C LEU A 165 -14.54 -23.97 14.40
N ALA A 166 -14.73 -25.15 13.85
CA ALA A 166 -13.63 -25.97 13.29
C ALA A 166 -12.91 -25.26 12.16
N LEU A 167 -13.65 -24.60 11.25
CA LEU A 167 -13.08 -23.82 10.13
C LEU A 167 -12.30 -22.60 10.58
N PHE A 168 -12.77 -21.90 11.61
CA PHE A 168 -12.16 -20.65 12.06
C PHE A 168 -11.20 -20.81 13.24
N ALA A 169 -11.04 -22.03 13.78
CA ALA A 169 -10.14 -22.31 14.92
C ALA A 169 -8.69 -21.88 14.68
N THR A 170 -8.22 -21.95 13.44
CA THR A 170 -6.84 -21.56 13.07
C THR A 170 -6.67 -20.05 12.80
N MET A 171 -7.75 -19.29 12.62
CA MET A 171 -7.68 -17.85 12.33
C MET A 171 -6.94 -17.03 13.41
N PRO A 172 -7.21 -17.20 14.71
CA PRO A 172 -6.48 -16.47 15.75
C PRO A 172 -4.98 -16.74 15.71
N ILE A 173 -4.58 -17.97 15.39
CA ILE A 173 -3.17 -18.38 15.31
C ILE A 173 -2.51 -17.71 14.11
N THR A 174 -3.15 -17.72 12.94
CA THR A 174 -2.63 -17.05 11.73
C THR A 174 -2.47 -15.55 11.93
N PHE A 175 -3.44 -14.91 12.58
CA PHE A 175 -3.37 -13.50 12.92
C PHE A 175 -2.22 -13.20 13.91
N LEU A 176 -2.04 -14.05 14.92
CA LEU A 176 -0.97 -13.92 15.92
C LEU A 176 0.42 -13.99 15.27
N ILE A 177 0.62 -14.90 14.29
CA ILE A 177 1.89 -15.03 13.57
C ILE A 177 2.23 -13.73 12.81
N ILE A 178 1.27 -13.18 12.07
CA ILE A 178 1.46 -11.93 11.32
C ILE A 178 1.70 -10.76 12.29
N TRP A 179 0.94 -10.70 13.38
CA TRP A 179 1.08 -9.64 14.39
C TRP A 179 2.44 -9.70 15.10
N ALA A 180 2.91 -10.90 15.47
CA ALA A 180 4.21 -11.10 16.11
C ALA A 180 5.37 -10.75 15.16
N GLY A 181 5.23 -11.07 13.88
CA GLY A 181 6.23 -10.77 12.83
C GLY A 181 6.29 -9.31 12.40
N ARG A 182 5.30 -8.48 12.76
CA ARG A 182 5.14 -7.13 12.23
C ARG A 182 6.36 -6.22 12.47
N ASN A 183 6.96 -6.27 13.66
CA ASN A 183 8.11 -5.42 14.00
C ASN A 183 9.35 -5.79 13.18
N LEU A 184 9.53 -7.09 12.89
CA LEU A 184 10.59 -7.56 12.01
C LEU A 184 10.37 -7.09 10.57
N GLN A 185 9.15 -7.17 10.08
CA GLN A 185 8.79 -6.69 8.73
C GLN A 185 9.02 -5.18 8.58
N ILE A 186 8.59 -4.37 9.56
CA ILE A 186 8.80 -2.92 9.54
C ILE A 186 10.31 -2.61 9.49
N ARG A 187 11.12 -3.25 10.37
CA ARG A 187 12.58 -3.03 10.37
C ARG A 187 13.25 -3.41 9.05
N MET A 188 12.83 -4.53 8.44
CA MET A 188 13.36 -4.97 7.16
C MET A 188 12.99 -4.01 6.03
N PHE A 189 11.75 -3.51 6.03
CA PHE A 189 11.30 -2.53 5.06
C PHE A 189 12.05 -1.19 5.20
N ASP A 190 12.19 -0.65 6.40
CA ASP A 190 12.93 0.60 6.64
C ASP A 190 14.39 0.47 6.19
N ARG A 191 15.02 -0.67 6.48
CA ARG A 191 16.38 -0.98 6.00
C ARG A 191 16.44 -1.06 4.47
N GLN A 192 15.45 -1.70 3.84
CA GLN A 192 15.37 -1.81 2.39
C GLN A 192 15.22 -0.42 1.72
N VAL A 193 14.37 0.45 2.27
CA VAL A 193 14.19 1.82 1.78
C VAL A 193 15.50 2.61 1.92
N GLY A 194 16.19 2.55 3.05
CA GLY A 194 17.47 3.23 3.26
C GLY A 194 18.54 2.81 2.26
N ILE A 195 18.74 1.50 2.06
CA ILE A 195 19.74 0.98 1.10
C ILE A 195 19.33 1.27 -0.35
N LYS A 196 18.04 1.29 -0.66
CA LYS A 196 17.55 1.69 -2.00
C LYS A 196 17.85 3.16 -2.29
N LEU A 197 17.69 4.05 -1.32
CA LEU A 197 18.05 5.46 -1.46
C LEU A 197 19.54 5.65 -1.68
N GLU A 198 20.39 4.97 -0.89
CA GLU A 198 21.84 4.98 -1.05
C GLU A 198 22.27 4.48 -2.44
N ALA A 199 21.69 3.35 -2.90
CA ALA A 199 21.96 2.85 -4.25
C ALA A 199 21.51 3.82 -5.34
N SER A 200 20.37 4.50 -5.16
CA SER A 200 19.89 5.52 -6.11
C SER A 200 20.83 6.73 -6.17
N SER A 201 21.35 7.17 -5.03
CA SER A 201 22.33 8.25 -4.98
C SER A 201 23.64 7.86 -5.69
N GLN A 202 24.14 6.63 -5.47
CA GLN A 202 25.34 6.13 -6.16
C GLN A 202 25.14 5.99 -7.67
N ILE A 203 23.95 5.60 -8.13
CA ILE A 203 23.61 5.57 -9.56
C ILE A 203 23.64 6.98 -10.14
N GLN A 204 23.05 7.95 -9.44
CA GLN A 204 23.01 9.34 -9.89
C GLN A 204 24.43 9.93 -9.97
N GLU A 205 25.25 9.79 -8.93
CA GLU A 205 26.66 10.22 -8.90
C GLU A 205 27.45 9.62 -10.06
N TYR A 206 27.27 8.30 -10.30
CA TYR A 206 27.97 7.62 -11.41
C TYR A 206 27.53 8.16 -12.78
N LEU A 207 26.24 8.43 -12.99
CA LEU A 207 25.73 8.97 -14.26
C LEU A 207 26.13 10.42 -14.49
N GLU A 208 26.10 11.26 -13.46
CA GLU A 208 26.56 12.65 -13.54
C GLU A 208 28.08 12.74 -13.86
N GLY A 209 28.86 11.86 -13.22
CA GLY A 209 30.30 11.78 -13.42
C GLY A 209 30.78 10.96 -14.63
N ILE A 210 29.87 10.31 -15.40
CA ILE A 210 30.24 9.30 -16.41
C ILE A 210 31.21 9.82 -17.49
N LYS A 211 31.10 11.09 -17.89
CA LYS A 211 31.98 11.70 -18.87
C LYS A 211 33.41 11.81 -18.33
N ILE A 212 33.57 12.25 -17.08
CA ILE A 212 34.88 12.40 -16.41
C ILE A 212 35.48 11.02 -16.16
N ILE A 213 34.66 10.05 -15.66
CA ILE A 213 35.11 8.68 -15.40
C ILE A 213 35.66 8.03 -16.68
N LYS A 214 34.97 8.20 -17.81
CA LYS A 214 35.44 7.67 -19.11
C LYS A 214 36.67 8.37 -19.62
N SER A 215 36.77 9.70 -19.51
CA SER A 215 37.95 10.46 -19.98
C SER A 215 39.22 10.16 -19.18
N CYS A 216 39.09 9.86 -17.88
CA CYS A 216 40.19 9.51 -16.98
C CYS A 216 40.51 8.00 -16.94
N GLY A 217 39.80 7.15 -17.66
CA GLY A 217 40.01 5.70 -17.63
C GLY A 217 39.65 5.01 -16.32
N LEU A 218 38.92 5.69 -15.41
CA LEU A 218 38.55 5.20 -14.05
C LEU A 218 37.30 4.33 -14.02
N SER A 219 36.82 3.85 -15.16
CA SER A 219 35.58 3.12 -15.29
C SER A 219 35.50 1.85 -14.41
N GLY A 220 36.64 1.12 -14.29
CA GLY A 220 36.68 -0.11 -13.47
C GLY A 220 36.57 0.12 -11.97
N GLU A 221 37.26 1.13 -11.44
CA GLU A 221 37.32 1.43 -10.01
C GLU A 221 35.98 2.01 -9.52
N ARG A 222 35.45 3.02 -10.18
CA ARG A 222 34.18 3.65 -9.86
C ARG A 222 32.99 2.70 -10.07
N PHE A 223 33.06 1.83 -11.08
CA PHE A 223 32.07 0.77 -11.28
C PHE A 223 32.02 -0.21 -10.10
N SER A 224 33.17 -0.51 -9.45
CA SER A 224 33.19 -1.41 -8.29
C SER A 224 32.40 -0.87 -7.10
N THR A 225 32.40 0.46 -6.90
CA THR A 225 31.62 1.13 -5.84
C THR A 225 30.12 1.05 -6.13
N LEU A 226 29.70 1.37 -7.35
CA LEU A 226 28.31 1.21 -7.77
C LEU A 226 27.85 -0.24 -7.67
N ASN A 227 28.68 -1.19 -8.11
CA ASN A 227 28.33 -2.62 -8.05
C ASN A 227 28.14 -3.10 -6.60
N ARG A 228 28.97 -2.63 -5.66
CA ARG A 228 28.79 -2.93 -4.22
C ARG A 228 27.45 -2.43 -3.69
N ALA A 229 27.05 -1.20 -4.03
CA ALA A 229 25.76 -0.62 -3.63
C ALA A 229 24.59 -1.43 -4.21
N LEU A 230 24.65 -1.82 -5.48
CA LEU A 230 23.64 -2.65 -6.14
C LEU A 230 23.55 -4.06 -5.53
N LEU A 231 24.69 -4.68 -5.21
CA LEU A 231 24.73 -5.97 -4.53
C LEU A 231 24.16 -5.90 -3.09
N ALA A 232 24.44 -4.83 -2.37
CA ALA A 232 23.85 -4.58 -1.05
C ALA A 232 22.32 -4.43 -1.15
N MET A 233 21.84 -3.66 -2.14
CA MET A 233 20.40 -3.52 -2.43
C MET A 233 19.75 -4.86 -2.75
N LYS A 234 20.36 -5.66 -3.64
CA LYS A 234 19.90 -7.02 -3.97
C LYS A 234 19.80 -7.89 -2.72
N LYS A 235 20.86 -7.92 -1.88
CA LYS A 235 20.90 -8.75 -0.67
C LYS A 235 19.79 -8.40 0.31
N VAL A 236 19.56 -7.11 0.54
CA VAL A 236 18.52 -6.66 1.48
C VAL A 236 17.13 -6.87 0.89
N ALA A 237 16.93 -6.67 -0.41
CA ALA A 237 15.66 -6.98 -1.06
C ALA A 237 15.28 -8.45 -0.90
N ILE A 238 16.24 -9.38 -1.14
CA ILE A 238 16.01 -10.83 -0.95
C ILE A 238 15.69 -11.13 0.53
N GLN A 239 16.41 -10.53 1.49
CA GLN A 239 16.15 -10.74 2.91
C GLN A 239 14.76 -10.25 3.33
N ALA A 240 14.35 -9.06 2.86
CA ALA A 240 13.03 -8.52 3.14
C ALA A 240 11.91 -9.39 2.57
N GLU A 241 12.09 -9.87 1.32
CA GLU A 241 11.13 -10.76 0.66
C GLU A 241 11.04 -12.11 1.37
N LEU A 242 12.15 -12.70 1.77
CA LEU A 242 12.16 -13.96 2.53
C LEU A 242 11.44 -13.82 3.88
N VAL A 243 11.70 -12.76 4.63
CA VAL A 243 11.03 -12.52 5.92
C VAL A 243 9.53 -12.37 5.73
N SER A 244 9.11 -11.55 4.77
CA SER A 244 7.70 -11.31 4.47
C SER A 244 7.03 -12.57 3.94
N GLY A 245 7.65 -13.25 2.98
CA GLY A 245 7.14 -14.47 2.35
C GLY A 245 6.99 -15.61 3.34
N VAL A 246 8.01 -15.87 4.16
CA VAL A 246 7.94 -16.94 5.18
C VAL A 246 6.83 -16.69 6.19
N LEU A 247 6.65 -15.46 6.66
CA LEU A 247 5.59 -15.11 7.61
C LEU A 247 4.18 -15.30 7.00
N VAL A 248 3.97 -14.80 5.79
CA VAL A 248 2.67 -14.94 5.12
C VAL A 248 2.40 -16.39 4.74
N GLN A 249 3.41 -17.11 4.22
CA GLN A 249 3.24 -18.51 3.79
C GLN A 249 3.05 -19.45 4.97
N SER A 250 3.74 -19.24 6.11
CA SER A 250 3.50 -20.05 7.31
C SER A 250 2.08 -19.84 7.87
N ALA A 251 1.60 -18.59 7.88
CA ALA A 251 0.23 -18.28 8.26
C ALA A 251 -0.79 -18.93 7.30
N ALA A 252 -0.51 -18.93 5.99
CA ALA A 252 -1.33 -19.57 4.97
C ALA A 252 -1.41 -21.09 5.16
N LEU A 253 -0.31 -21.76 5.45
CA LEU A 253 -0.26 -23.21 5.71
C LEU A 253 -1.11 -23.58 6.94
N ILE A 254 -1.02 -22.82 8.03
CA ILE A 254 -1.83 -23.04 9.22
C ILE A 254 -3.32 -22.80 8.92
N LEU A 255 -3.65 -21.77 8.15
CA LEU A 255 -5.01 -21.53 7.72
C LEU A 255 -5.56 -22.72 6.90
N GLN A 256 -4.79 -23.25 5.96
CA GLN A 256 -5.19 -24.41 5.14
C GLN A 256 -5.37 -25.68 5.98
N ALA A 257 -4.62 -25.84 7.07
CA ALA A 257 -4.83 -26.96 8.01
C ALA A 257 -6.26 -26.95 8.63
N SER A 258 -6.94 -25.80 8.67
CA SER A 258 -8.34 -25.75 9.14
C SER A 258 -9.29 -26.61 8.31
N LEU A 259 -9.03 -26.81 7.02
CA LEU A 259 -9.82 -27.70 6.18
C LEU A 259 -9.72 -29.15 6.66
N GLY A 260 -8.51 -29.61 7.02
CA GLY A 260 -8.32 -30.95 7.61
C GLY A 260 -9.07 -31.10 8.94
N ILE A 261 -9.02 -30.07 9.79
CA ILE A 261 -9.78 -30.05 11.06
C ILE A 261 -11.28 -30.09 10.79
N ALA A 262 -11.76 -29.32 9.83
CA ALA A 262 -13.19 -29.30 9.46
C ALA A 262 -13.66 -30.67 8.89
N ILE A 263 -12.84 -31.32 8.07
CA ILE A 263 -13.15 -32.66 7.56
C ILE A 263 -13.18 -33.68 8.72
N PHE A 264 -12.21 -33.63 9.62
CA PHE A 264 -12.15 -34.53 10.78
C PHE A 264 -13.40 -34.34 11.68
N VAL A 265 -13.69 -33.09 12.09
CA VAL A 265 -14.86 -32.79 12.90
C VAL A 265 -16.18 -33.17 12.18
N GLY A 266 -16.28 -32.87 10.88
CA GLY A 266 -17.42 -33.21 10.06
C GLY A 266 -17.64 -34.75 9.98
N THR A 267 -16.56 -35.51 9.84
CA THR A 267 -16.62 -36.98 9.81
C THR A 267 -17.13 -37.52 11.17
N VAL A 268 -16.62 -36.98 12.28
CA VAL A 268 -17.09 -37.37 13.64
C VAL A 268 -18.56 -37.03 13.83
N LEU A 269 -19.06 -35.89 13.34
CA LEU A 269 -20.45 -35.49 13.45
C LEU A 269 -21.38 -36.34 12.57
N ILE A 270 -20.92 -36.76 11.38
CA ILE A 270 -21.69 -37.68 10.51
C ILE A 270 -21.78 -39.09 11.16
N THR A 271 -20.67 -39.63 11.64
CA THR A 271 -20.65 -40.95 12.29
C THR A 271 -21.50 -40.94 13.57
N GLY A 272 -21.60 -39.82 14.25
CA GLY A 272 -22.51 -39.59 15.38
C GLY A 272 -23.99 -39.33 15.01
N GLY A 273 -24.34 -39.33 13.71
CA GLY A 273 -25.70 -39.10 13.23
C GLY A 273 -26.21 -37.65 13.47
N GLN A 274 -25.33 -36.70 13.74
CA GLN A 274 -25.68 -35.32 14.09
C GLN A 274 -25.79 -34.40 12.87
N ILE A 275 -25.15 -34.74 11.76
CA ILE A 275 -25.16 -33.97 10.50
C ILE A 275 -25.29 -34.95 9.34
N GLU A 276 -26.07 -34.59 8.32
CA GLU A 276 -26.15 -35.32 7.07
C GLU A 276 -24.92 -35.01 6.17
N LEU A 277 -24.61 -35.92 5.23
CA LEU A 277 -23.49 -35.76 4.30
C LEU A 277 -23.60 -34.48 3.47
N LEU A 278 -24.78 -34.09 3.08
CA LEU A 278 -25.02 -32.96 2.20
C LEU A 278 -24.66 -31.59 2.83
N PRO A 279 -25.14 -31.25 4.05
CA PRO A 279 -24.67 -30.05 4.76
C PRO A 279 -23.15 -29.99 4.93
N LEU A 280 -22.49 -31.15 5.18
CA LEU A 280 -21.03 -31.18 5.25
C LEU A 280 -20.38 -30.79 3.94
N LEU A 281 -20.82 -31.33 2.82
CA LEU A 281 -20.27 -31.00 1.50
C LEU A 281 -20.47 -29.53 1.16
N VAL A 282 -21.63 -28.98 1.46
CA VAL A 282 -21.93 -27.54 1.28
C VAL A 282 -20.97 -26.70 2.11
N LEU A 283 -20.80 -26.99 3.39
CA LEU A 283 -19.89 -26.27 4.28
C LEU A 283 -18.43 -26.34 3.80
N LEU A 284 -17.97 -27.48 3.32
CA LEU A 284 -16.63 -27.64 2.75
C LEU A 284 -16.45 -26.85 1.46
N MET A 285 -17.44 -26.80 0.59
CA MET A 285 -17.40 -25.96 -0.64
C MET A 285 -17.33 -24.48 -0.31
N PHE A 286 -18.14 -24.00 0.63
CA PHE A 286 -18.07 -22.60 1.06
C PHE A 286 -16.76 -22.26 1.78
N SER A 287 -16.17 -23.20 2.54
CA SER A 287 -14.91 -22.99 3.22
C SER A 287 -13.76 -22.73 2.26
N THR A 288 -13.73 -23.42 1.11
CA THR A 288 -12.68 -23.18 0.09
C THR A 288 -12.75 -21.79 -0.51
N GLN A 289 -13.94 -21.20 -0.61
CA GLN A 289 -14.15 -19.82 -1.09
C GLN A 289 -13.65 -18.75 -0.09
N LEU A 290 -13.53 -19.10 1.18
CA LEU A 290 -13.09 -18.17 2.23
C LEU A 290 -11.56 -18.02 2.29
N TYR A 291 -10.80 -19.03 1.85
CA TYR A 291 -9.34 -18.99 1.95
C TYR A 291 -8.72 -17.82 1.15
N GLY A 292 -9.21 -17.56 -0.05
CA GLY A 292 -8.74 -16.47 -0.89
C GLY A 292 -8.83 -15.10 -0.19
N PRO A 293 -10.03 -14.66 0.24
CA PRO A 293 -10.19 -13.43 1.01
C PRO A 293 -9.39 -13.35 2.30
N ILE A 294 -9.27 -14.46 3.06
CA ILE A 294 -8.49 -14.49 4.31
C ILE A 294 -6.99 -14.32 4.01
N LEU A 295 -6.45 -15.03 3.00
CA LEU A 295 -5.07 -14.86 2.57
C LEU A 295 -4.81 -13.45 2.04
N ALA A 296 -5.75 -12.86 1.32
CA ALA A 296 -5.68 -11.48 0.89
C ALA A 296 -5.62 -10.51 2.09
N ILE A 297 -6.42 -10.72 3.14
CA ILE A 297 -6.35 -9.95 4.39
C ILE A 297 -4.95 -10.02 5.00
N LEU A 298 -4.36 -11.23 5.12
CA LEU A 298 -3.02 -11.42 5.69
C LEU A 298 -1.95 -10.67 4.88
N SER A 299 -1.98 -10.78 3.55
CA SER A 299 -1.07 -10.07 2.64
C SER A 299 -1.24 -8.56 2.71
N GLN A 300 -2.48 -8.07 2.72
CA GLN A 300 -2.81 -6.64 2.80
C GLN A 300 -2.44 -6.03 4.15
N LEU A 301 -2.58 -6.77 5.26
CA LEU A 301 -2.10 -6.35 6.59
C LEU A 301 -0.58 -6.14 6.59
N THR A 302 0.17 -7.05 5.96
CA THR A 302 1.61 -6.91 5.79
C THR A 302 1.96 -5.62 5.03
N SER A 303 1.25 -5.33 3.94
CA SER A 303 1.42 -4.09 3.17
C SER A 303 1.10 -2.83 3.98
N LEU A 304 0.12 -2.88 4.89
CA LEU A 304 -0.20 -1.76 5.77
C LEU A 304 0.90 -1.42 6.78
N PHE A 305 1.74 -2.37 7.17
CA PHE A 305 2.87 -2.08 8.07
C PHE A 305 3.86 -1.11 7.42
N HIS A 306 4.01 -1.16 6.11
CA HIS A 306 4.90 -0.27 5.34
C HIS A 306 4.32 1.14 5.18
N LEU A 307 3.00 1.32 5.30
CA LEU A 307 2.33 2.60 5.15
C LEU A 307 2.89 3.67 6.11
N GLY A 308 3.23 3.27 7.32
CA GLY A 308 3.76 4.18 8.35
C GLY A 308 5.02 4.93 7.90
N THR A 309 5.94 4.24 7.26
CA THR A 309 7.21 4.81 6.77
C THR A 309 6.97 5.77 5.61
N VAL A 310 6.17 5.36 4.61
CA VAL A 310 5.83 6.18 3.44
C VAL A 310 5.13 7.47 3.87
N THR A 311 4.10 7.38 4.70
CA THR A 311 3.34 8.56 5.14
C THR A 311 4.15 9.48 6.04
N LYS A 312 5.08 8.95 6.86
CA LYS A 312 6.00 9.76 7.68
C LYS A 312 6.91 10.61 6.79
N ARG A 313 7.48 10.03 5.74
CA ARG A 313 8.35 10.75 4.78
C ARG A 313 7.58 11.87 4.05
N MET A 314 6.42 11.55 3.49
CA MET A 314 5.57 12.53 2.81
C MET A 314 5.10 13.64 3.75
N ARG A 315 4.76 13.29 5.00
CA ARG A 315 4.35 14.28 6.01
C ARG A 315 5.50 15.23 6.33
N MET A 316 6.71 14.72 6.58
CA MET A 316 7.89 15.56 6.83
C MET A 316 8.12 16.57 5.72
N LEU A 317 7.94 16.16 4.45
CA LEU A 317 8.08 17.06 3.32
C LEU A 317 6.99 18.15 3.31
N LEU A 318 5.73 17.76 3.47
CA LEU A 318 4.59 18.67 3.42
C LEU A 318 4.45 19.59 4.65
N THR A 319 5.07 19.25 5.78
CA THR A 319 5.07 20.07 7.01
C THR A 319 6.31 20.95 7.13
N THR A 320 7.27 20.85 6.21
CA THR A 320 8.42 21.77 6.19
C THR A 320 7.90 23.20 5.98
N PRO A 321 8.32 24.17 6.79
CA PRO A 321 7.82 25.54 6.67
C PRO A 321 8.13 26.13 5.30
N ALA A 322 7.13 26.70 4.66
CA ALA A 322 7.31 27.47 3.44
C ALA A 322 7.96 28.82 3.76
N MET A 323 8.56 29.44 2.75
CA MET A 323 9.01 30.84 2.90
C MET A 323 7.79 31.73 3.10
N GLU A 324 7.83 32.51 4.16
CA GLU A 324 6.86 33.56 4.41
C GLU A 324 7.41 34.90 3.89
N GLY A 325 6.56 35.67 3.27
CA GLY A 325 6.90 36.99 2.76
C GLY A 325 5.64 37.78 2.43
N ASN A 326 5.74 39.08 2.46
CA ASN A 326 4.65 39.96 2.06
C ASN A 326 4.90 40.44 0.63
N GLU A 327 3.85 40.48 -0.18
CA GLU A 327 3.89 41.17 -1.46
C GLU A 327 3.93 42.68 -1.17
N GLN A 328 5.03 43.30 -1.57
CA GLN A 328 5.19 44.76 -1.50
C GLN A 328 5.50 45.31 -2.88
N ASP A 329 4.85 46.40 -3.24
CA ASP A 329 5.22 47.13 -4.46
C ASP A 329 6.62 47.74 -4.33
N VAL A 330 7.48 47.37 -5.22
CA VAL A 330 8.87 47.88 -5.25
C VAL A 330 8.85 49.24 -5.94
N HIS A 331 9.02 50.29 -5.18
CA HIS A 331 9.09 51.65 -5.70
C HIS A 331 10.52 52.11 -6.04
N THR A 332 11.52 51.51 -5.43
CA THR A 332 12.93 51.80 -5.69
C THR A 332 13.66 50.47 -5.88
N TYR A 333 14.63 50.45 -6.77
CA TYR A 333 15.43 49.26 -7.05
C TYR A 333 16.79 49.27 -6.34
N ASP A 334 16.95 50.12 -5.30
CA ASP A 334 18.11 50.09 -4.40
C ASP A 334 18.03 48.82 -3.53
N ILE A 335 19.17 48.14 -3.35
CA ILE A 335 19.31 47.00 -2.43
C ILE A 335 20.03 47.53 -1.19
N GLU A 336 19.41 47.46 -0.03
CA GLU A 336 20.01 47.89 1.23
C GLU A 336 20.01 46.74 2.25
N LEU A 337 21.17 46.41 2.77
CA LEU A 337 21.35 45.49 3.89
C LEU A 337 21.63 46.33 5.13
N LYS A 338 20.94 46.07 6.22
CA LYS A 338 21.10 46.77 7.51
C LYS A 338 21.36 45.74 8.60
N ASN A 339 22.57 45.77 9.16
CA ASN A 339 22.98 44.93 10.29
C ASN A 339 22.60 43.46 10.10
N VAL A 340 22.89 42.92 8.88
CA VAL A 340 22.48 41.54 8.52
C VAL A 340 23.48 40.57 9.10
N THR A 341 22.94 39.65 9.95
CA THR A 341 23.68 38.48 10.45
C THR A 341 23.01 37.23 9.91
N PHE A 342 23.79 36.30 9.37
CA PHE A 342 23.24 35.07 8.80
C PHE A 342 24.14 33.85 9.09
N ALA A 343 23.49 32.75 9.48
CA ALA A 343 24.11 31.45 9.71
C ALA A 343 23.39 30.34 8.94
N TYR A 344 24.13 29.39 8.35
CA TYR A 344 23.54 28.15 7.79
C TYR A 344 23.24 27.12 8.87
N ALA A 345 24.01 27.11 9.97
CA ALA A 345 23.83 26.20 11.10
C ALA A 345 24.06 26.95 12.43
N LYS A 346 25.11 26.60 13.18
CA LYS A 346 25.43 27.23 14.49
C LYS A 346 26.41 28.39 14.38
N GLU A 347 27.18 28.46 13.32
CA GLU A 347 28.21 29.51 13.13
C GLU A 347 27.74 30.58 12.14
N ASP A 348 27.87 31.83 12.56
CA ASP A 348 27.53 32.99 11.74
C ASP A 348 28.54 33.12 10.60
N VAL A 349 28.04 33.01 9.37
CA VAL A 349 28.83 33.21 8.14
C VAL A 349 28.91 34.69 7.77
N ILE A 350 27.83 35.43 7.95
CA ILE A 350 27.76 36.87 7.80
C ILE A 350 27.46 37.46 9.19
N LYS A 351 28.25 38.46 9.62
CA LYS A 351 28.11 39.09 10.92
C LYS A 351 28.00 40.60 10.73
N ASP A 352 26.85 41.14 11.14
CA ASP A 352 26.57 42.58 11.21
C ASP A 352 26.98 43.37 9.96
N VAL A 353 26.60 42.86 8.77
CA VAL A 353 26.96 43.50 7.48
C VAL A 353 25.89 44.53 7.10
N SER A 354 26.33 45.76 6.87
CA SER A 354 25.51 46.81 6.29
C SER A 354 26.11 47.25 4.94
N LEU A 355 25.26 47.24 3.91
CA LEU A 355 25.66 47.54 2.54
C LEU A 355 24.50 48.19 1.79
N LYS A 356 24.81 49.19 0.96
CA LYS A 356 23.85 49.81 0.03
C LYS A 356 24.32 49.66 -1.39
N ILE A 357 23.50 49.11 -2.26
CA ILE A 357 23.73 48.98 -3.70
C ILE A 357 22.71 49.87 -4.41
N PRO A 358 23.16 51.03 -4.98
CA PRO A 358 22.25 51.94 -5.66
C PRO A 358 21.67 51.34 -6.94
N SER A 359 20.44 51.72 -7.27
CA SER A 359 19.81 51.35 -8.54
C SER A 359 20.67 51.78 -9.73
N GLY A 360 20.79 50.93 -10.77
CA GLY A 360 21.56 51.23 -11.98
C GLY A 360 23.08 51.14 -11.83
N SER A 361 23.61 50.75 -10.64
CA SER A 361 25.03 50.57 -10.39
C SER A 361 25.45 49.12 -10.54
N ILE A 362 26.75 48.90 -10.86
CA ILE A 362 27.39 47.59 -10.85
C ILE A 362 28.22 47.48 -9.56
N THR A 363 27.89 46.53 -8.71
CA THR A 363 28.60 46.28 -7.44
C THR A 363 29.18 44.88 -7.46
N ALA A 364 30.52 44.75 -7.25
CA ALA A 364 31.20 43.47 -7.12
C ALA A 364 31.38 43.09 -5.66
N LEU A 365 30.90 41.92 -5.26
CA LEU A 365 31.17 41.32 -3.96
C LEU A 365 32.41 40.45 -4.06
N VAL A 366 33.50 40.84 -3.39
CA VAL A 366 34.82 40.19 -3.45
C VAL A 366 35.14 39.61 -2.08
N GLY A 367 35.71 38.40 -2.07
CA GLY A 367 36.14 37.74 -0.86
C GLY A 367 36.60 36.30 -1.10
N PRO A 368 37.22 35.66 -0.08
CA PRO A 368 37.63 34.25 -0.17
C PRO A 368 36.45 33.32 -0.40
N SER A 369 36.71 32.09 -0.84
CA SER A 369 35.67 31.07 -0.96
C SER A 369 35.08 30.79 0.42
N GLY A 370 33.72 30.75 0.52
CA GLY A 370 33.01 30.52 1.78
C GLY A 370 32.76 31.76 2.63
N SER A 371 33.14 33.00 2.18
CA SER A 371 32.92 34.24 2.94
C SER A 371 31.48 34.79 2.94
N GLY A 372 30.54 34.07 2.37
CA GLY A 372 29.10 34.47 2.38
C GLY A 372 28.72 35.49 1.28
N LYS A 373 29.57 35.67 0.27
CA LYS A 373 29.28 36.55 -0.88
C LYS A 373 28.23 36.01 -1.84
#